data_d2c222820d9c8d3e159c2fee087a0e7e
#
_entry.id   d2c222820d9c8d3e159c2fee087a0e7e
#
_cell.length_a   1.000
_cell.length_b   1.000
_cell.length_c   1.000
_cell.angle_alpha   90.00
_cell.angle_beta   90.00
_cell.angle_gamma   90.00
#
_symmetry.space_group_name_H-M   'P 1'
#
loop_
_entity.id
_entity.type
_entity.pdbx_description
1 polymer ?
#
loop_
_entity_poly.entity_id
_entity_poly.type
_entity_poly.pdbx_seq_one_letter_code
_entity_poly.pdbx_strand_id
1 'polypeptide(L)'
;MNSPNCTVTIMLLGLATLAVTAGADPPYRLVYNPSESAPRGWYALVPTRHAASGEWVLVHLPKSVARLADERGYLPMHVSILKRIGAQSGDEVCATRRGVFIDGTLVAQALEDDSRGRPLPRWNACRKLNAQELFLLSTYSPFSFDSRYF
;
A
#
# COMPACT_ATOMS: atom_id res chain seq x y z
N MET A 1 42.03 -36.73 5.01
CA MET A 1 41.06 -37.75 4.51
C MET A 1 39.70 -37.39 5.06
N ASN A 2 38.85 -36.74 4.25
CA ASN A 2 37.47 -36.44 4.67
C ASN A 2 36.66 -37.71 4.53
N SER A 3 36.05 -38.18 5.60
CA SER A 3 35.21 -39.37 5.51
C SER A 3 33.94 -39.02 4.67
N PRO A 4 33.47 -39.93 3.79
CA PRO A 4 32.30 -39.68 2.96
C PRO A 4 31.04 -39.30 3.79
N ASN A 5 30.99 -39.76 5.02
CA ASN A 5 29.90 -39.46 5.95
C ASN A 5 29.91 -37.98 6.38
N CYS A 6 31.08 -37.35 6.53
CA CYS A 6 31.16 -35.91 6.88
C CYS A 6 30.63 -35.03 5.73
N THR A 7 31.00 -35.38 4.50
CA THR A 7 30.52 -34.64 3.29
C THR A 7 29.02 -34.74 3.14
N VAL A 8 28.45 -35.95 3.30
CA VAL A 8 26.99 -36.16 3.22
C VAL A 8 26.26 -35.39 4.32
N THR A 9 26.80 -35.40 5.55
CA THR A 9 26.18 -34.63 6.66
C THR A 9 26.15 -33.13 6.38
N ILE A 10 27.25 -32.57 5.88
CA ILE A 10 27.34 -31.14 5.52
C ILE A 10 26.34 -30.81 4.40
N MET A 11 26.21 -31.66 3.38
CA MET A 11 25.24 -31.45 2.31
C MET A 11 23.80 -31.50 2.80
N LEU A 12 23.45 -32.44 3.68
CA LEU A 12 22.12 -32.53 4.26
C LEU A 12 21.78 -31.33 5.15
N LEU A 13 22.74 -30.84 5.95
CA LEU A 13 22.57 -29.62 6.74
C LEU A 13 22.37 -28.39 5.85
N GLY A 14 23.13 -28.26 4.77
CA GLY A 14 22.99 -27.18 3.82
C GLY A 14 21.63 -27.20 3.12
N LEU A 15 21.16 -28.38 2.68
CA LEU A 15 19.84 -28.54 2.09
C LEU A 15 18.70 -28.24 3.09
N ALA A 16 18.83 -28.69 4.34
CA ALA A 16 17.84 -28.39 5.38
C ALA A 16 17.76 -26.89 5.67
N THR A 17 18.92 -26.21 5.74
CA THR A 17 18.95 -24.75 5.94
C THR A 17 18.29 -24.01 4.79
N LEU A 18 18.58 -24.40 3.54
CA LEU A 18 17.94 -23.83 2.36
C LEU A 18 16.41 -24.06 2.34
N ALA A 19 15.96 -25.25 2.72
CA ALA A 19 14.54 -25.57 2.78
C ALA A 19 13.82 -24.72 3.84
N VAL A 20 14.43 -24.51 5.01
CA VAL A 20 13.86 -23.66 6.07
C VAL A 20 13.77 -22.20 5.64
N THR A 21 14.83 -21.67 5.00
CA THR A 21 14.83 -20.28 4.52
C THR A 21 13.89 -20.06 3.34
N ALA A 22 13.72 -21.04 2.46
CA ALA A 22 12.80 -20.97 1.33
C ALA A 22 11.31 -21.04 1.75
N GLY A 23 11.02 -21.65 2.89
CA GLY A 23 9.65 -21.70 3.45
C GLY A 23 9.30 -20.58 4.42
N ALA A 24 10.26 -19.72 4.76
CA ALA A 24 10.03 -18.58 5.64
C ALA A 24 9.66 -17.34 4.82
N ASP A 25 8.47 -16.79 5.06
CA ASP A 25 8.08 -15.45 4.61
C ASP A 25 8.51 -14.42 5.67
N PRO A 26 9.76 -13.90 5.63
CA PRO A 26 10.17 -12.90 6.61
C PRO A 26 9.32 -11.63 6.40
N PRO A 27 8.86 -10.99 7.46
CA PRO A 27 8.13 -9.73 7.32
C PRO A 27 9.03 -8.71 6.60
N TYR A 28 8.47 -8.02 5.61
CA TYR A 28 9.18 -6.94 4.93
C TYR A 28 9.70 -5.95 5.96
N ARG A 29 11.00 -5.73 5.97
CA ARG A 29 11.62 -4.72 6.84
C ARG A 29 12.06 -3.48 6.09
N LEU A 30 12.26 -3.61 4.78
CA LEU A 30 12.62 -2.53 3.88
C LEU A 30 11.80 -2.64 2.60
N VAL A 31 11.28 -1.50 2.16
CA VAL A 31 10.55 -1.35 0.90
C VAL A 31 11.14 -0.17 0.13
N TYR A 32 11.40 -0.36 -1.16
CA TYR A 32 11.76 0.73 -2.05
C TYR A 32 10.53 1.26 -2.76
N ASN A 33 10.29 2.57 -2.68
CA ASN A 33 9.25 3.25 -3.45
C ASN A 33 9.84 3.88 -4.71
N PRO A 34 9.54 3.35 -5.91
CA PRO A 34 9.95 3.95 -7.17
C PRO A 34 8.98 5.02 -7.68
N SER A 35 7.78 5.10 -7.12
CA SER A 35 6.68 5.94 -7.61
C SER A 35 6.75 7.37 -7.10
N GLU A 36 6.03 8.28 -7.76
CA GLU A 36 5.92 9.68 -7.35
C GLU A 36 4.80 9.93 -6.34
N SER A 37 4.07 8.91 -5.92
CA SER A 37 3.00 9.04 -4.94
C SER A 37 3.51 9.24 -3.49
N ALA A 38 4.80 9.01 -3.26
CA ALA A 38 5.54 9.29 -2.05
C ALA A 38 6.98 9.67 -2.44
N PRO A 39 7.79 10.27 -1.56
CA PRO A 39 9.21 10.48 -1.86
C PRO A 39 9.85 9.17 -2.30
N ARG A 40 10.62 9.22 -3.40
CA ARG A 40 11.34 8.04 -3.88
C ARG A 40 12.43 7.66 -2.90
N GLY A 41 12.55 6.39 -2.56
CA GLY A 41 13.59 5.94 -1.65
C GLY A 41 13.22 4.68 -0.88
N TRP A 42 14.07 4.34 0.07
CA TRP A 42 13.93 3.20 0.96
C TRP A 42 13.16 3.58 2.21
N TYR A 43 12.21 2.74 2.59
CA TYR A 43 11.40 2.88 3.79
C TYR A 43 11.60 1.67 4.69
N ALA A 44 11.95 1.93 5.95
CA ALA A 44 11.98 0.91 6.98
C ALA A 44 10.55 0.67 7.49
N LEU A 45 10.14 -0.59 7.53
CA LEU A 45 8.82 -0.98 8.03
C LEU A 45 8.92 -1.32 9.50
N VAL A 46 8.16 -0.61 10.31
CA VAL A 46 8.02 -0.87 11.75
C VAL A 46 6.60 -1.43 11.96
N PRO A 47 6.47 -2.68 12.46
CA PRO A 47 5.17 -3.20 12.81
C PRO A 47 4.51 -2.29 13.84
N THR A 48 3.30 -1.81 13.53
CA THR A 48 2.51 -0.99 14.44
C THR A 48 1.09 -1.52 14.52
N ARG A 49 0.47 -1.39 15.67
CA ARG A 49 -0.96 -1.67 15.86
C ARG A 49 -1.80 -0.41 15.72
N HIS A 50 -1.18 0.75 15.82
CA HIS A 50 -1.83 2.05 15.74
C HIS A 50 -0.98 2.94 14.84
N ALA A 51 -1.54 3.33 13.73
CA ALA A 51 -0.94 4.31 12.83
C ALA A 51 -1.77 5.60 12.88
N ALA A 52 -1.12 6.73 13.03
CA ALA A 52 -1.76 8.04 13.19
C ALA A 52 -1.90 8.77 11.84
N SER A 53 -2.84 9.73 11.78
CA SER A 53 -2.96 10.64 10.63
C SER A 53 -1.62 11.32 10.34
N GLY A 54 -1.24 11.37 9.06
CA GLY A 54 0.04 11.90 8.58
C GLY A 54 1.17 10.87 8.49
N GLU A 55 1.06 9.69 9.08
CA GLU A 55 2.07 8.64 8.98
C GLU A 55 2.01 7.90 7.63
N TRP A 56 3.17 7.37 7.23
CA TRP A 56 3.28 6.50 6.05
C TRP A 56 2.93 5.07 6.42
N VAL A 57 2.07 4.46 5.61
CA VAL A 57 1.69 3.06 5.75
C VAL A 57 1.87 2.30 4.45
N LEU A 58 2.32 1.07 4.56
CA LEU A 58 2.34 0.10 3.47
C LEU A 58 1.11 -0.79 3.62
N VAL A 59 0.21 -0.75 2.65
CA VAL A 59 -1.06 -1.46 2.71
C VAL A 59 -1.32 -2.30 1.46
N HIS A 60 -2.02 -3.41 1.65
CA HIS A 60 -2.62 -4.16 0.55
C HIS A 60 -3.96 -3.53 0.17
N LEU A 61 -4.18 -3.36 -1.12
CA LEU A 61 -5.48 -2.90 -1.60
C LEU A 61 -6.57 -3.96 -1.39
N PRO A 62 -7.82 -3.55 -1.16
CA PRO A 62 -8.96 -4.47 -1.25
C PRO A 62 -8.97 -5.20 -2.60
N LYS A 63 -9.39 -6.47 -2.62
CA LYS A 63 -9.29 -7.33 -3.82
C LYS A 63 -9.90 -6.71 -5.09
N SER A 64 -11.04 -6.04 -4.97
CA SER A 64 -11.71 -5.38 -6.10
C SER A 64 -10.89 -4.21 -6.65
N VAL A 65 -10.29 -3.42 -5.76
CA VAL A 65 -9.45 -2.26 -6.08
C VAL A 65 -8.12 -2.72 -6.68
N ALA A 66 -7.51 -3.76 -6.09
CA ALA A 66 -6.27 -4.35 -6.59
C ALA A 66 -6.46 -4.90 -8.02
N ARG A 67 -7.59 -5.56 -8.29
CA ARG A 67 -7.94 -6.05 -9.63
C ARG A 67 -8.06 -4.89 -10.63
N LEU A 68 -8.80 -3.83 -10.27
CA LEU A 68 -8.93 -2.65 -11.13
C LEU A 68 -7.57 -2.01 -11.42
N ALA A 69 -6.70 -1.91 -10.42
CA ALA A 69 -5.36 -1.36 -10.57
C ALA A 69 -4.50 -2.20 -11.52
N ASP A 70 -4.59 -3.52 -11.42
CA ASP A 70 -3.86 -4.48 -12.28
C ASP A 70 -4.38 -4.44 -13.72
N GLU A 71 -5.69 -4.54 -13.94
CA GLU A 71 -6.33 -4.45 -15.25
C GLU A 71 -6.01 -3.14 -15.98
N ARG A 72 -5.82 -2.05 -15.23
CA ARG A 72 -5.46 -0.74 -15.78
C ARG A 72 -3.96 -0.52 -15.90
N GLY A 73 -3.15 -1.46 -15.43
CA GLY A 73 -1.70 -1.37 -15.46
C GLY A 73 -1.14 -0.29 -14.51
N TYR A 74 -1.86 0.04 -13.44
CA TYR A 74 -1.36 0.97 -12.43
C TYR A 74 -0.41 0.27 -11.46
N LEU A 75 -0.77 -0.95 -11.05
CA LEU A 75 -0.04 -1.73 -10.05
C LEU A 75 -0.42 -3.21 -10.16
N PRO A 76 0.54 -4.15 -10.15
CA PRO A 76 0.22 -5.58 -10.07
C PRO A 76 -0.60 -5.92 -8.82
N MET A 77 -1.55 -6.86 -8.93
CA MET A 77 -2.56 -7.15 -7.92
C MET A 77 -2.00 -7.53 -6.54
N HIS A 78 -0.79 -8.11 -6.50
CA HIS A 78 -0.13 -8.54 -5.26
C HIS A 78 0.79 -7.49 -4.62
N VAL A 79 0.94 -6.34 -5.26
CA VAL A 79 1.85 -5.29 -4.79
C VAL A 79 1.14 -4.35 -3.82
N SER A 80 1.76 -4.13 -2.67
CA SER A 80 1.29 -3.16 -1.66
C SER A 80 1.57 -1.72 -2.10
N ILE A 81 0.73 -0.79 -1.66
CA ILE A 81 0.93 0.64 -1.89
C ILE A 81 1.47 1.33 -0.64
N LEU A 82 2.37 2.28 -0.84
CA LEU A 82 2.86 3.19 0.20
C LEU A 82 2.08 4.50 0.10
N LYS A 83 1.35 4.85 1.17
CA LYS A 83 0.52 6.06 1.23
C LYS A 83 0.57 6.70 2.61
N ARG A 84 0.22 7.99 2.70
CA ARG A 84 -0.03 8.64 3.98
C ARG A 84 -1.47 8.41 4.45
N ILE A 85 -1.63 8.30 5.74
CA ILE A 85 -2.95 8.35 6.36
C ILE A 85 -3.41 9.80 6.30
N GLY A 86 -4.44 10.07 5.51
CA GLY A 86 -5.09 11.38 5.41
C GLY A 86 -6.15 11.56 6.49
N ALA A 87 -6.92 10.49 6.79
CA ALA A 87 -7.92 10.47 7.84
C ALA A 87 -8.05 9.08 8.46
N GLN A 88 -8.55 9.03 9.67
CA GLN A 88 -8.68 7.82 10.49
C GLN A 88 -10.05 7.77 11.19
N SER A 89 -10.25 6.77 12.03
CA SER A 89 -11.49 6.58 12.80
C SER A 89 -11.96 7.87 13.48
N GLY A 90 -13.21 8.23 13.25
CA GLY A 90 -13.86 9.41 13.81
C GLY A 90 -13.83 10.65 12.93
N ASP A 91 -12.87 10.74 11.99
CA ASP A 91 -12.82 11.84 11.04
C ASP A 91 -13.95 11.71 10.01
N GLU A 92 -14.48 12.83 9.55
CA GLU A 92 -15.45 12.88 8.47
C GLU A 92 -14.77 13.09 7.13
N VAL A 93 -15.00 12.19 6.18
CA VAL A 93 -14.49 12.32 4.81
C VAL A 93 -15.66 12.55 3.86
N CYS A 94 -15.59 13.63 3.09
CA CYS A 94 -16.55 13.99 2.06
C CYS A 94 -15.86 13.99 0.69
N ALA A 95 -16.35 13.18 -0.24
CA ALA A 95 -16.01 13.34 -1.65
C ALA A 95 -17.17 14.02 -2.38
N THR A 96 -16.87 15.07 -3.11
CA THR A 96 -17.83 15.88 -3.87
C THR A 96 -17.24 16.23 -5.23
N ARG A 97 -18.04 16.87 -6.10
CA ARG A 97 -17.52 17.41 -7.37
C ARG A 97 -16.45 18.50 -7.17
N ARG A 98 -16.42 19.15 -6.00
CA ARG A 98 -15.43 20.18 -5.66
C ARG A 98 -14.10 19.61 -5.16
N GLY A 99 -14.07 18.35 -4.78
CA GLY A 99 -12.89 17.67 -4.24
C GLY A 99 -13.20 16.81 -3.03
N VAL A 100 -12.14 16.38 -2.38
CA VAL A 100 -12.19 15.58 -1.16
C VAL A 100 -11.89 16.48 0.03
N PHE A 101 -12.75 16.40 1.04
CA PHE A 101 -12.66 17.17 2.27
C PHE A 101 -12.49 16.21 3.44
N ILE A 102 -11.67 16.60 4.40
CA ILE A 102 -11.53 15.94 5.71
C ILE A 102 -11.90 16.97 6.77
N ASP A 103 -12.90 16.69 7.59
CA ASP A 103 -13.45 17.59 8.63
C ASP A 103 -13.70 19.02 8.07
N GLY A 104 -14.32 19.08 6.90
CA GLY A 104 -14.64 20.33 6.21
C GLY A 104 -13.47 21.01 5.49
N THR A 105 -12.24 20.52 5.62
CA THR A 105 -11.07 21.10 4.95
C THR A 105 -10.82 20.41 3.62
N LEU A 106 -10.68 21.16 2.53
CA LEU A 106 -10.32 20.63 1.20
C LEU A 106 -8.87 20.11 1.24
N VAL A 107 -8.69 18.81 0.99
CA VAL A 107 -7.36 18.16 1.05
C VAL A 107 -6.85 17.69 -0.32
N ALA A 108 -7.76 17.41 -1.26
CA ALA A 108 -7.37 16.96 -2.59
C ALA A 108 -8.50 17.13 -3.59
N GLN A 109 -8.16 17.07 -4.88
CA GLN A 109 -9.10 16.91 -5.97
C GLN A 109 -8.97 15.51 -6.57
N ALA A 110 -10.10 14.89 -6.90
CA ALA A 110 -10.14 13.65 -7.67
C ALA A 110 -10.17 14.00 -9.16
N LEU A 111 -9.33 13.37 -9.95
CA LEU A 111 -9.35 13.49 -11.39
C LEU A 111 -10.57 12.75 -11.97
N GLU A 112 -11.03 13.21 -13.13
CA GLU A 112 -12.14 12.53 -13.84
C GLU A 112 -11.64 11.28 -14.54
N ASP A 113 -10.51 11.42 -15.21
CA ASP A 113 -9.91 10.38 -16.03
C ASP A 113 -8.46 10.12 -15.60
N ASP A 114 -7.98 8.92 -15.91
CA ASP A 114 -6.58 8.58 -15.76
C ASP A 114 -5.73 9.15 -16.92
N SER A 115 -4.42 8.93 -16.87
CA SER A 115 -3.48 9.40 -17.91
C SER A 115 -3.72 8.82 -19.31
N ARG A 116 -4.60 7.82 -19.43
CA ARG A 116 -5.01 7.22 -20.71
C ARG A 116 -6.43 7.62 -21.13
N GLY A 117 -7.05 8.60 -20.47
CA GLY A 117 -8.40 9.07 -20.75
C GLY A 117 -9.49 8.07 -20.36
N ARG A 118 -9.25 7.16 -19.41
CA ARG A 118 -10.23 6.22 -18.91
C ARG A 118 -10.88 6.76 -17.64
N PRO A 119 -12.22 6.77 -17.52
CA PRO A 119 -12.90 7.27 -16.33
C PRO A 119 -12.41 6.63 -15.05
N LEU A 120 -12.05 7.43 -14.05
CA LEU A 120 -11.70 6.97 -12.71
C LEU A 120 -12.96 6.71 -11.88
N PRO A 121 -12.97 5.68 -11.02
CA PRO A 121 -14.07 5.48 -10.08
C PRO A 121 -14.27 6.71 -9.23
N ARG A 122 -15.53 6.99 -8.90
CA ARG A 122 -15.90 8.11 -8.04
C ARG A 122 -16.94 7.66 -7.02
N TRP A 123 -16.80 8.17 -5.83
CA TRP A 123 -17.84 8.16 -4.84
C TRP A 123 -18.24 9.61 -4.53
N ASN A 124 -19.49 9.84 -4.16
CA ASN A 124 -20.03 11.17 -3.90
C ASN A 124 -20.89 11.09 -2.64
N ALA A 125 -20.24 11.21 -1.50
CA ALA A 125 -20.85 11.08 -0.19
C ALA A 125 -19.99 11.75 0.88
N CYS A 126 -20.60 12.00 2.06
CA CYS A 126 -19.89 12.30 3.30
C CYS A 126 -20.11 11.14 4.26
N ARG A 127 -19.06 10.70 4.93
CA ARG A 127 -19.18 9.68 5.97
C ARG A 127 -18.07 9.80 7.02
N LYS A 128 -18.38 9.43 8.24
CA LYS A 128 -17.37 9.22 9.28
C LYS A 128 -16.71 7.87 9.11
N LEU A 129 -15.39 7.85 9.26
CA LEU A 129 -14.62 6.61 9.22
C LEU A 129 -14.84 5.83 10.52
N ASN A 130 -15.02 4.51 10.39
CA ASN A 130 -15.13 3.62 11.53
C ASN A 130 -13.74 3.17 12.04
N ALA A 131 -13.72 2.39 13.14
CA ALA A 131 -12.49 1.98 13.82
C ALA A 131 -11.53 1.13 12.96
N GLN A 132 -12.00 0.59 11.85
CA GLN A 132 -11.22 -0.30 10.96
C GLN A 132 -10.91 0.36 9.61
N GLU A 133 -11.24 1.65 9.45
CA GLU A 133 -11.06 2.37 8.20
C GLU A 133 -9.98 3.42 8.30
N LEU A 134 -9.22 3.52 7.22
CA LEU A 134 -8.23 4.57 6.99
C LEU A 134 -8.51 5.19 5.63
N PHE A 135 -8.43 6.50 5.55
CA PHE A 135 -8.43 7.21 4.28
C PHE A 135 -6.99 7.50 3.88
N LEU A 136 -6.55 6.90 2.79
CA LEU A 136 -5.18 7.00 2.31
C LEU A 136 -5.09 8.03 1.19
N LEU A 137 -4.15 8.95 1.32
CA LEU A 137 -4.00 10.06 0.39
C LEU A 137 -2.54 10.31 0.05
N SER A 138 -2.27 10.61 -1.22
CA SER A 138 -1.01 11.19 -1.64
C SER A 138 -1.20 12.67 -1.94
N THR A 139 -0.40 13.51 -1.27
CA THR A 139 -0.29 14.94 -1.57
C THR A 139 0.88 15.25 -2.53
N TYR A 140 1.69 14.24 -2.86
CA TYR A 140 2.87 14.38 -3.72
C TYR A 140 2.55 14.36 -5.20
N SER A 141 1.50 13.64 -5.60
CA SER A 141 1.11 13.55 -7.00
C SER A 141 -0.41 13.59 -7.15
N PRO A 142 -0.95 14.48 -7.97
CA PRO A 142 -2.37 14.51 -8.30
C PRO A 142 -2.82 13.23 -9.03
N PHE A 143 -1.91 12.54 -9.70
CA PHE A 143 -2.17 11.30 -10.43
C PHE A 143 -2.10 10.04 -9.57
N SER A 144 -1.92 10.20 -8.26
CA SER A 144 -1.87 9.05 -7.36
C SER A 144 -3.20 8.33 -7.30
N PHE A 145 -3.16 7.00 -7.46
CA PHE A 145 -4.30 6.14 -7.23
C PHE A 145 -4.38 5.80 -5.73
N ASP A 146 -5.38 6.32 -5.05
CA ASP A 146 -5.58 6.22 -3.59
C ASP A 146 -7.07 6.34 -3.23
N SER A 147 -7.39 6.54 -1.96
CA SER A 147 -8.79 6.52 -1.46
C SER A 147 -9.70 7.61 -2.02
N ARG A 148 -9.20 8.49 -2.89
CA ARG A 148 -10.04 9.37 -3.72
C ARG A 148 -10.94 8.57 -4.67
N TYR A 149 -10.56 7.34 -5.00
CA TYR A 149 -11.20 6.50 -6.03
C TYR A 149 -11.81 5.21 -5.50
N PHE A 150 -11.66 4.89 -4.20
CA PHE A 150 -12.22 3.68 -3.59
C PHE A 150 -12.49 3.81 -2.09
#